data_5a92add4e72a121f859cf60ee730e1c3
#
_entry.id   5a92add4e72a121f859cf60ee730e1c3
#
_cell.length_a   1.000
_cell.length_b   1.000
_cell.length_c   1.000
_cell.angle_alpha   90.00
_cell.angle_beta   90.00
_cell.angle_gamma   90.00
#
_symmetry.space_group_name_H-M   'P 1'
#
loop_
_entity.id
_entity.type
_entity.pdbx_description
1 polymer ?
#
loop_
_entity_poly.entity_id
_entity_poly.type
_entity_poly.pdbx_seq_one_letter_code
_entity_poly.pdbx_strand_id
1 'polypeptide(L)'
;DLARGEQKSPAYLAVNPHGVVPTLVVDGTALYEALAILQWLGDRYGVERGLWPAAGSPQRLAALSWTTWAYVSYGALINVLNFSQSPRVDASLHHPPLAAEALLRLDAALGRLDAQLAKAPYLLGDDYSLADLVVATVVTYSTYCGVDASRHANVQRWLQDFAARPSYRQVWLAEREQAA
;
A
#
# COMPACT_ATOMS: atom_id res chain seq x y z
N ASP A 1 -3.78 11.57 16.69
CA ASP A 1 -4.40 12.49 15.71
C ASP A 1 -3.32 13.25 14.94
N LEU A 2 -3.20 12.98 13.62
CA LEU A 2 -2.17 13.60 12.75
C LEU A 2 -2.43 15.09 12.53
N ALA A 3 -3.70 15.50 12.48
CA ALA A 3 -4.05 16.91 12.28
C ALA A 3 -3.64 17.78 13.49
N ARG A 4 -3.61 17.18 14.68
CA ARG A 4 -3.14 17.81 15.91
C ARG A 4 -1.63 17.71 16.14
N GLY A 5 -0.92 17.01 15.26
CA GLY A 5 0.52 16.80 15.37
C GLY A 5 0.95 15.84 16.48
N GLU A 6 0.06 14.95 16.94
CA GLU A 6 0.36 14.05 18.06
C GLU A 6 1.56 13.12 17.79
N GLN A 7 1.83 12.81 16.51
CA GLN A 7 3.03 12.07 16.10
C GLN A 7 4.34 12.83 16.34
N LYS A 8 4.27 14.11 16.70
CA LYS A 8 5.43 14.96 17.06
C LYS A 8 5.50 15.24 18.56
N SER A 9 4.60 14.69 19.36
CA SER A 9 4.63 14.82 20.80
C SER A 9 5.86 14.13 21.40
N PRO A 10 6.41 14.64 22.54
CA PRO A 10 7.55 14.00 23.20
C PRO A 10 7.29 12.53 23.54
N ALA A 11 6.07 12.19 23.96
CA ALA A 11 5.67 10.83 24.29
C ALA A 11 5.74 9.90 23.06
N TYR A 12 5.27 10.36 21.90
CA TYR A 12 5.35 9.56 20.68
C TYR A 12 6.78 9.47 20.15
N LEU A 13 7.54 10.55 20.17
CA LEU A 13 8.94 10.58 19.73
C LEU A 13 9.85 9.68 20.58
N ALA A 14 9.50 9.44 21.84
CA ALA A 14 10.20 8.47 22.69
C ALA A 14 10.01 7.01 22.20
N VAL A 15 8.90 6.73 21.49
CA VAL A 15 8.59 5.42 20.91
C VAL A 15 9.09 5.32 19.47
N ASN A 16 8.82 6.35 18.65
CA ASN A 16 9.29 6.43 17.27
C ASN A 16 9.98 7.78 17.02
N PRO A 17 11.34 7.83 17.03
CA PRO A 17 12.08 9.07 16.87
C PRO A 17 11.91 9.73 15.50
N HIS A 18 11.40 9.00 14.49
CA HIS A 18 11.06 9.58 13.18
C HIS A 18 9.80 10.46 13.24
N GLY A 19 8.95 10.29 14.26
CA GLY A 19 7.72 11.07 14.43
C GLY A 19 6.75 10.89 13.26
N VAL A 20 6.62 9.67 12.75
CA VAL A 20 5.72 9.27 11.66
C VAL A 20 4.93 8.03 12.08
N VAL A 21 3.80 7.81 11.43
CA VAL A 21 2.94 6.63 11.62
C VAL A 21 3.03 5.71 10.40
N PRO A 22 2.80 4.39 10.58
CA PRO A 22 2.45 3.69 11.82
C PRO A 22 3.65 3.31 12.68
N THR A 23 3.37 2.95 13.94
CA THR A 23 4.31 2.29 14.83
C THR A 23 3.60 1.16 15.56
N LEU A 24 4.22 0.00 15.64
CA LEU A 24 3.78 -1.16 16.41
C LEU A 24 4.76 -1.38 17.57
N VAL A 25 4.25 -1.52 18.79
CA VAL A 25 5.07 -1.89 19.94
C VAL A 25 4.78 -3.35 20.29
N VAL A 26 5.83 -4.16 20.35
CA VAL A 26 5.77 -5.58 20.68
C VAL A 26 6.74 -5.86 21.81
N ASP A 27 6.24 -6.30 22.95
CA ASP A 27 7.05 -6.60 24.14
C ASP A 27 8.06 -5.49 24.48
N GLY A 28 7.60 -4.23 24.41
CA GLY A 28 8.40 -3.05 24.70
C GLY A 28 9.34 -2.60 23.56
N THR A 29 9.41 -3.33 22.46
CA THR A 29 10.22 -2.98 21.27
C THR A 29 9.36 -2.33 20.20
N ALA A 30 9.78 -1.15 19.74
CA ALA A 30 9.09 -0.44 18.67
C ALA A 30 9.51 -0.97 17.29
N LEU A 31 8.52 -1.26 16.44
CA LEU A 31 8.67 -1.56 15.03
C LEU A 31 7.96 -0.47 14.23
N TYR A 32 8.65 0.17 13.34
CA TYR A 32 8.13 1.20 12.43
C TYR A 32 8.37 0.79 10.98
N GLU A 33 7.88 1.58 10.02
CA GLU A 33 7.65 1.25 8.62
C GLU A 33 6.46 0.29 8.42
N ALA A 34 5.42 0.78 7.73
CA ALA A 34 4.19 0.04 7.51
C ALA A 34 4.45 -1.34 6.87
N LEU A 35 5.38 -1.42 5.91
CA LEU A 35 5.74 -2.67 5.25
C LEU A 35 6.35 -3.67 6.24
N ALA A 36 7.28 -3.23 7.09
CA ALA A 36 7.91 -4.10 8.08
C ALA A 36 6.88 -4.63 9.10
N ILE A 37 5.97 -3.76 9.55
CA ILE A 37 4.87 -4.12 10.45
C ILE A 37 3.96 -5.18 9.81
N LEU A 38 3.55 -4.99 8.56
CA LEU A 38 2.67 -5.92 7.85
C LEU A 38 3.34 -7.28 7.62
N GLN A 39 4.61 -7.29 7.26
CA GLN A 39 5.38 -8.53 7.11
C GLN A 39 5.54 -9.26 8.44
N TRP A 40 5.85 -8.54 9.52
CA TRP A 40 5.94 -9.11 10.87
C TRP A 40 4.60 -9.71 11.33
N LEU A 41 3.50 -8.99 11.11
CA LEU A 41 2.15 -9.49 11.43
C LEU A 41 1.81 -10.73 10.58
N GLY A 42 2.22 -10.75 9.32
CA GLY A 42 2.09 -11.90 8.43
C GLY A 42 2.83 -13.12 8.98
N ASP A 43 4.09 -12.95 9.40
CA ASP A 43 4.89 -14.02 9.98
C ASP A 43 4.32 -14.53 11.30
N ARG A 44 3.86 -13.62 12.14
CA ARG A 44 3.40 -13.97 13.48
C ARG A 44 2.01 -14.57 13.51
N TYR A 45 1.10 -14.12 12.63
CA TYR A 45 -0.32 -14.46 12.70
C TYR A 45 -0.93 -14.90 11.37
N GLY A 46 -0.27 -14.65 10.25
CA GLY A 46 -0.82 -14.88 8.91
C GLY A 46 -0.60 -16.29 8.41
N VAL A 47 0.52 -16.92 8.76
CA VAL A 47 0.90 -18.26 8.23
C VAL A 47 -0.14 -19.31 8.59
N GLU A 48 -0.51 -19.42 9.86
CA GLU A 48 -1.49 -20.41 10.35
C GLU A 48 -2.91 -20.16 9.78
N ARG A 49 -3.18 -18.96 9.31
CA ARG A 49 -4.46 -18.56 8.71
C ARG A 49 -4.49 -18.65 7.19
N GLY A 50 -3.41 -19.13 6.57
CA GLY A 50 -3.29 -19.14 5.11
C GLY A 50 -3.19 -17.76 4.46
N LEU A 51 -2.98 -16.69 5.25
CA LEU A 51 -2.91 -15.32 4.75
C LEU A 51 -1.49 -14.87 4.40
N TRP A 52 -0.48 -15.62 4.82
CA TRP A 52 0.91 -15.32 4.55
C TRP A 52 1.70 -16.61 4.31
N PRO A 53 2.54 -16.69 3.28
CA PRO A 53 3.28 -17.91 2.99
C PRO A 53 4.32 -18.22 4.09
N ALA A 54 4.49 -19.50 4.40
CA ALA A 54 5.49 -19.94 5.34
C ALA A 54 6.92 -19.58 4.90
N ALA A 55 7.80 -19.31 5.86
CA ALA A 55 9.21 -19.06 5.59
C ALA A 55 9.82 -20.22 4.78
N GLY A 56 10.63 -19.90 3.78
CA GLY A 56 11.27 -20.90 2.91
C GLY A 56 10.41 -21.40 1.74
N SER A 57 9.11 -21.08 1.66
CA SER A 57 8.30 -21.43 0.51
C SER A 57 8.59 -20.52 -0.70
N PRO A 58 8.45 -21.00 -1.95
CA PRO A 58 8.58 -20.16 -3.14
C PRO A 58 7.60 -18.97 -3.15
N GLN A 59 6.37 -19.18 -2.67
CA GLN A 59 5.37 -18.14 -2.54
C GLN A 59 5.81 -17.02 -1.59
N ARG A 60 6.64 -17.34 -0.58
CA ARG A 60 7.21 -16.33 0.33
C ARG A 60 8.11 -15.34 -0.40
N LEU A 61 8.92 -15.79 -1.33
CA LEU A 61 9.77 -14.91 -2.15
C LEU A 61 8.92 -13.97 -3.00
N ALA A 62 7.85 -14.49 -3.60
CA ALA A 62 6.91 -13.69 -4.37
C ALA A 62 6.18 -12.66 -3.48
N ALA A 63 5.72 -13.06 -2.27
CA ALA A 63 5.07 -12.16 -1.32
C ALA A 63 5.98 -11.00 -0.91
N LEU A 64 7.24 -11.28 -0.56
CA LEU A 64 8.24 -10.26 -0.23
C LEU A 64 8.49 -9.33 -1.43
N SER A 65 8.62 -9.89 -2.63
CA SER A 65 8.86 -9.12 -3.85
C SER A 65 7.72 -8.16 -4.16
N TRP A 66 6.47 -8.64 -4.16
CA TRP A 66 5.30 -7.82 -4.46
C TRP A 66 5.03 -6.75 -3.40
N THR A 67 5.16 -7.08 -2.11
CA THR A 67 4.94 -6.11 -1.04
C THR A 67 6.03 -5.03 -1.01
N THR A 68 7.28 -5.41 -1.26
CA THR A 68 8.39 -4.45 -1.39
C THR A 68 8.23 -3.59 -2.64
N TRP A 69 7.86 -4.18 -3.79
CA TRP A 69 7.60 -3.44 -5.00
C TRP A 69 6.53 -2.36 -4.81
N ALA A 70 5.45 -2.67 -4.09
CA ALA A 70 4.37 -1.72 -3.84
C ALA A 70 4.83 -0.47 -3.10
N TYR A 71 5.66 -0.62 -2.07
CA TYR A 71 6.13 0.52 -1.27
C TYR A 71 7.35 1.22 -1.88
N VAL A 72 8.32 0.45 -2.38
CA VAL A 72 9.61 1.00 -2.81
C VAL A 72 9.57 1.46 -4.27
N SER A 73 9.08 0.60 -5.19
CA SER A 73 9.15 0.92 -6.62
C SER A 73 7.91 1.70 -7.09
N TYR A 74 6.73 1.17 -6.82
CA TYR A 74 5.46 1.80 -7.22
C TYR A 74 5.15 3.03 -6.37
N GLY A 75 5.30 2.92 -5.05
CA GLY A 75 5.07 4.00 -4.10
C GLY A 75 5.99 5.21 -4.30
N ALA A 76 7.25 4.98 -4.68
CA ALA A 76 8.14 6.09 -5.02
C ALA A 76 7.62 6.91 -6.21
N LEU A 77 7.05 6.26 -7.23
CA LEU A 77 6.45 6.97 -8.37
C LEU A 77 5.20 7.76 -7.96
N ILE A 78 4.38 7.22 -7.04
CA ILE A 78 3.24 7.96 -6.47
C ILE A 78 3.73 9.22 -5.74
N ASN A 79 4.81 9.11 -4.97
CA ASN A 79 5.38 10.28 -4.29
C ASN A 79 5.86 11.32 -5.29
N VAL A 80 6.56 10.91 -6.36
CA VAL A 80 6.97 11.82 -7.45
C VAL A 80 5.74 12.50 -8.06
N LEU A 81 4.68 11.76 -8.37
CA LEU A 81 3.44 12.28 -8.92
C LEU A 81 2.80 13.32 -7.97
N ASN A 82 2.67 12.97 -6.68
CA ASN A 82 2.08 13.84 -5.68
C ASN A 82 2.86 15.15 -5.51
N PHE A 83 4.18 15.09 -5.39
CA PHE A 83 4.99 16.31 -5.29
C PHE A 83 4.92 17.17 -6.55
N SER A 84 4.68 16.56 -7.70
CA SER A 84 4.67 17.25 -8.98
C SER A 84 3.33 17.90 -9.35
N GLN A 85 2.21 17.51 -8.71
CA GLN A 85 0.88 18.01 -9.12
C GLN A 85 -0.19 18.07 -8.03
N SER A 86 0.05 17.56 -6.81
CA SER A 86 -0.98 17.51 -5.77
C SER A 86 -1.40 18.91 -5.33
N PRO A 87 -2.71 19.20 -5.17
CA PRO A 87 -3.18 20.47 -4.64
C PRO A 87 -2.75 20.74 -3.19
N ARG A 88 -2.18 19.75 -2.50
CA ARG A 88 -1.59 19.89 -1.14
C ARG A 88 -0.15 20.41 -1.17
N VAL A 89 0.46 20.48 -2.35
CA VAL A 89 1.81 21.00 -2.57
C VAL A 89 1.69 22.38 -3.19
N ASP A 90 2.55 23.32 -2.79
CA ASP A 90 2.58 24.67 -3.36
C ASP A 90 2.72 24.58 -4.89
N ALA A 91 1.85 25.26 -5.61
CA ALA A 91 1.81 25.25 -7.07
C ALA A 91 3.12 25.70 -7.73
N SER A 92 3.92 26.53 -7.04
CA SER A 92 5.25 26.94 -7.51
C SER A 92 6.27 25.80 -7.56
N LEU A 93 5.99 24.69 -6.86
CA LEU A 93 6.81 23.48 -6.83
C LEU A 93 6.31 22.41 -7.81
N HIS A 94 5.19 22.64 -8.48
CA HIS A 94 4.66 21.67 -9.44
C HIS A 94 5.59 21.54 -10.65
N HIS A 95 5.71 20.31 -11.14
CA HIS A 95 6.56 19.96 -12.27
C HIS A 95 5.81 19.06 -13.28
N PRO A 96 4.95 19.65 -14.16
CA PRO A 96 4.08 18.89 -15.06
C PRO A 96 4.80 17.82 -15.92
N PRO A 97 6.01 18.08 -16.49
CA PRO A 97 6.72 17.05 -17.22
C PRO A 97 7.09 15.84 -16.37
N LEU A 98 7.45 16.05 -15.09
CA LEU A 98 7.79 14.95 -14.16
C LEU A 98 6.54 14.20 -13.74
N ALA A 99 5.40 14.89 -13.55
CA ALA A 99 4.12 14.25 -13.30
C ALA A 99 3.70 13.35 -14.47
N ALA A 100 3.83 13.82 -15.72
CA ALA A 100 3.53 13.06 -16.91
C ALA A 100 4.41 11.80 -17.03
N GLU A 101 5.70 11.93 -16.79
CA GLU A 101 6.63 10.78 -16.79
C GLU A 101 6.29 9.77 -15.68
N ALA A 102 5.93 10.25 -14.47
CA ALA A 102 5.50 9.37 -13.37
C ALA A 102 4.24 8.59 -13.74
N LEU A 103 3.24 9.24 -14.38
CA LEU A 103 2.02 8.57 -14.84
C LEU A 103 2.32 7.49 -15.89
N LEU A 104 3.20 7.74 -16.84
CA LEU A 104 3.61 6.73 -17.83
C LEU A 104 4.27 5.52 -17.15
N ARG A 105 5.14 5.74 -16.19
CA ARG A 105 5.80 4.65 -15.45
C ARG A 105 4.83 3.88 -14.55
N LEU A 106 3.87 4.57 -13.94
CA LEU A 106 2.81 3.94 -13.13
C LEU A 106 1.90 3.09 -14.00
N ASP A 107 1.50 3.56 -15.18
CA ASP A 107 0.73 2.77 -16.14
C ASP A 107 1.48 1.51 -16.58
N ALA A 108 2.77 1.64 -16.93
CA ALA A 108 3.60 0.48 -17.26
C ALA A 108 3.77 -0.51 -16.08
N ALA A 109 3.78 0.01 -14.86
CA ALA A 109 3.82 -0.82 -13.64
C ALA A 109 2.49 -1.57 -13.43
N LEU A 110 1.35 -0.91 -13.67
CA LEU A 110 0.03 -1.54 -13.66
C LEU A 110 -0.10 -2.61 -14.74
N GLY A 111 0.47 -2.41 -15.94
CA GLY A 111 0.51 -3.44 -16.98
C GLY A 111 1.23 -4.72 -16.54
N ARG A 112 2.33 -4.60 -15.79
CA ARG A 112 3.02 -5.78 -15.21
C ARG A 112 2.19 -6.48 -14.14
N LEU A 113 1.50 -5.70 -13.29
CA LEU A 113 0.58 -6.21 -12.28
C LEU A 113 -0.61 -6.93 -12.94
N ASP A 114 -1.19 -6.33 -13.99
CA ASP A 114 -2.29 -6.91 -14.77
C ASP A 114 -1.91 -8.26 -15.38
N ALA A 115 -0.72 -8.34 -15.98
CA ALA A 115 -0.20 -9.58 -16.53
C ALA A 115 0.06 -10.67 -15.46
N GLN A 116 0.37 -10.29 -14.23
CA GLN A 116 0.45 -11.24 -13.12
C GLN A 116 -0.94 -11.74 -12.71
N LEU A 117 -1.91 -10.84 -12.56
CA LEU A 117 -3.29 -11.14 -12.18
C LEU A 117 -4.10 -11.83 -13.29
N ALA A 118 -3.59 -11.87 -14.52
CA ALA A 118 -4.12 -12.71 -15.60
C ALA A 118 -3.84 -14.21 -15.39
N LYS A 119 -2.85 -14.57 -14.57
CA LYS A 119 -2.45 -15.96 -14.34
C LYS A 119 -3.26 -16.64 -13.23
N ALA A 120 -3.76 -15.86 -12.28
CA ALA A 120 -4.50 -16.33 -11.11
C ALA A 120 -5.36 -15.18 -10.55
N PRO A 121 -6.41 -15.48 -9.76
CA PRO A 121 -7.26 -14.46 -9.18
C PRO A 121 -6.52 -13.50 -8.23
N TYR A 122 -5.46 -13.97 -7.55
CA TYR A 122 -4.66 -13.19 -6.60
C TYR A 122 -3.17 -13.25 -6.91
N LEU A 123 -2.39 -12.41 -6.24
CA LEU A 123 -0.94 -12.24 -6.52
C LEU A 123 -0.11 -13.51 -6.36
N LEU A 124 -0.49 -14.36 -5.39
CA LEU A 124 0.26 -15.57 -5.03
C LEU A 124 -0.41 -16.86 -5.50
N GLY A 125 -1.54 -16.78 -6.21
CA GLY A 125 -2.31 -17.94 -6.70
C GLY A 125 -3.81 -17.77 -6.49
N ASP A 126 -4.48 -18.86 -6.09
CA ASP A 126 -5.93 -18.93 -6.00
C ASP A 126 -6.51 -18.32 -4.73
N ASP A 127 -5.69 -18.13 -3.70
CA ASP A 127 -6.12 -17.62 -2.41
C ASP A 127 -5.64 -16.19 -2.15
N TYR A 128 -6.54 -15.39 -1.57
CA TYR A 128 -6.22 -14.04 -1.10
C TYR A 128 -5.20 -14.07 0.04
N SER A 129 -4.24 -13.14 -0.01
CA SER A 129 -3.15 -13.03 0.97
C SER A 129 -2.91 -11.61 1.46
N LEU A 130 -2.04 -11.45 2.45
CA LEU A 130 -1.55 -10.13 2.86
C LEU A 130 -0.75 -9.42 1.75
N ALA A 131 -0.20 -10.15 0.78
CA ALA A 131 0.41 -9.51 -0.39
C ALA A 131 -0.63 -8.75 -1.21
N ASP A 132 -1.83 -9.33 -1.38
CA ASP A 132 -2.95 -8.66 -2.04
C ASP A 132 -3.42 -7.44 -1.25
N LEU A 133 -3.55 -7.56 0.08
CA LEU A 133 -3.90 -6.42 0.94
C LEU A 133 -2.94 -5.25 0.74
N VAL A 134 -1.64 -5.52 0.84
CA VAL A 134 -0.59 -4.49 0.76
C VAL A 134 -0.60 -3.82 -0.61
N VAL A 135 -0.56 -4.61 -1.67
CA VAL A 135 -0.47 -4.08 -3.04
C VAL A 135 -1.76 -3.37 -3.44
N ALA A 136 -2.95 -3.95 -3.13
CA ALA A 136 -4.24 -3.33 -3.44
C ALA A 136 -4.43 -2.00 -2.73
N THR A 137 -4.01 -1.88 -1.48
CA THR A 137 -4.09 -0.61 -0.73
C THR A 137 -3.26 0.48 -1.41
N VAL A 138 -2.02 0.18 -1.80
CA VAL A 138 -1.14 1.16 -2.46
C VAL A 138 -1.65 1.53 -3.86
N VAL A 139 -2.14 0.53 -4.63
CA VAL A 139 -2.73 0.77 -5.96
C VAL A 139 -4.03 1.58 -5.83
N THR A 140 -4.92 1.25 -4.88
CA THR A 140 -6.12 2.04 -4.60
C THR A 140 -5.77 3.48 -4.26
N TYR A 141 -4.76 3.70 -3.40
CA TYR A 141 -4.31 5.05 -3.09
C TYR A 141 -3.82 5.80 -4.33
N SER A 142 -3.12 5.13 -5.24
CA SER A 142 -2.64 5.76 -6.47
C SER A 142 -3.78 6.28 -7.36
N THR A 143 -4.94 5.62 -7.37
CA THR A 143 -6.09 6.10 -8.14
C THR A 143 -6.64 7.42 -7.61
N TYR A 144 -6.58 7.65 -6.30
CA TYR A 144 -6.91 8.96 -5.70
C TYR A 144 -5.87 10.05 -6.05
N CYS A 145 -4.67 9.65 -6.43
CA CYS A 145 -3.62 10.55 -6.91
C CYS A 145 -3.71 10.84 -8.42
N GLY A 146 -4.71 10.28 -9.12
CA GLY A 146 -4.95 10.50 -10.55
C GLY A 146 -4.39 9.42 -11.47
N VAL A 147 -3.96 8.27 -10.93
CA VAL A 147 -3.53 7.13 -11.76
C VAL A 147 -4.77 6.43 -12.33
N ASP A 148 -4.82 6.30 -13.65
CA ASP A 148 -5.91 5.60 -14.35
C ASP A 148 -5.59 4.09 -14.49
N ALA A 149 -6.35 3.25 -13.79
CA ALA A 149 -6.27 1.80 -13.91
C ALA A 149 -7.31 1.20 -14.89
N SER A 150 -8.09 2.03 -15.60
CA SER A 150 -9.24 1.57 -16.40
C SER A 150 -8.87 0.63 -17.56
N ARG A 151 -7.65 0.72 -18.05
CA ARG A 151 -7.14 -0.11 -19.16
C ARG A 151 -6.63 -1.49 -18.71
N HIS A 152 -6.56 -1.75 -17.40
CA HIS A 152 -5.99 -2.95 -16.78
C HIS A 152 -7.12 -3.81 -16.20
N ALA A 153 -7.76 -4.63 -17.02
CA ALA A 153 -8.98 -5.35 -16.66
C ALA A 153 -8.82 -6.31 -15.47
N ASN A 154 -7.67 -6.99 -15.36
CA ASN A 154 -7.40 -7.90 -14.24
C ASN A 154 -7.12 -7.13 -12.95
N VAL A 155 -6.44 -5.98 -13.03
CA VAL A 155 -6.26 -5.08 -11.89
C VAL A 155 -7.61 -4.55 -11.42
N GLN A 156 -8.49 -4.13 -12.33
CA GLN A 156 -9.83 -3.64 -11.97
C GLN A 156 -10.65 -4.71 -11.26
N ARG A 157 -10.73 -5.93 -11.82
CA ARG A 157 -11.41 -7.06 -11.19
C ARG A 157 -10.89 -7.28 -9.77
N TRP A 158 -9.58 -7.38 -9.63
CA TRP A 158 -8.93 -7.63 -8.35
C TRP A 158 -9.14 -6.51 -7.32
N LEU A 159 -9.15 -5.23 -7.74
CA LEU A 159 -9.49 -4.10 -6.86
C LEU A 159 -10.96 -4.11 -6.45
N GLN A 160 -11.88 -4.54 -7.33
CA GLN A 160 -13.29 -4.73 -6.99
C GLN A 160 -13.46 -5.82 -5.93
N ASP A 161 -12.79 -6.97 -6.11
CA ASP A 161 -12.77 -8.06 -5.13
C ASP A 161 -12.21 -7.60 -3.78
N PHE A 162 -11.12 -6.83 -3.80
CA PHE A 162 -10.55 -6.21 -2.61
C PHE A 162 -11.53 -5.27 -1.91
N ALA A 163 -12.18 -4.36 -2.64
CA ALA A 163 -13.13 -3.40 -2.09
C ALA A 163 -14.43 -4.06 -1.59
N ALA A 164 -14.78 -5.23 -2.09
CA ALA A 164 -15.94 -5.99 -1.63
C ALA A 164 -15.72 -6.70 -0.29
N ARG A 165 -14.46 -6.83 0.18
CA ARG A 165 -14.14 -7.52 1.44
C ARG A 165 -14.73 -6.79 2.65
N PRO A 166 -15.32 -7.54 3.61
CA PRO A 166 -15.90 -6.93 4.81
C PRO A 166 -14.89 -6.08 5.60
N SER A 167 -13.63 -6.52 5.70
CA SER A 167 -12.56 -5.79 6.39
C SER A 167 -12.24 -4.44 5.75
N TYR A 168 -12.26 -4.36 4.41
CA TYR A 168 -12.10 -3.09 3.70
C TYR A 168 -13.26 -2.13 4.00
N ARG A 169 -14.50 -2.63 3.90
CA ARG A 169 -15.70 -1.81 4.17
C ARG A 169 -15.74 -1.32 5.60
N GLN A 170 -15.40 -2.18 6.55
CA GLN A 170 -15.43 -1.83 7.97
C GLN A 170 -14.44 -0.73 8.35
N VAL A 171 -13.26 -0.73 7.75
CA VAL A 171 -12.19 0.23 8.11
C VAL A 171 -12.25 1.46 7.20
N TRP A 172 -12.28 1.25 5.89
CA TRP A 172 -12.10 2.34 4.92
C TRP A 172 -13.37 3.19 4.72
N LEU A 173 -14.55 2.59 4.80
CA LEU A 173 -15.81 3.36 4.67
C LEU A 173 -16.17 4.07 5.97
N ALA A 174 -15.92 3.45 7.14
CA ALA A 174 -16.18 4.07 8.43
C ALA A 174 -15.32 5.34 8.65
N GLU A 175 -14.09 5.38 8.17
CA GLU A 175 -13.24 6.58 8.24
C GLU A 175 -13.77 7.72 7.35
N ARG A 176 -14.37 7.42 6.22
CA ARG A 176 -14.96 8.44 5.32
C ARG A 176 -16.26 9.02 5.83
N GLU A 177 -17.07 8.23 6.53
CA GLU A 177 -18.30 8.69 7.19
C GLU A 177 -18.00 9.60 8.39
N GLN A 178 -16.86 9.43 9.05
CA GLN A 178 -16.42 10.30 10.15
C GLN A 178 -15.73 11.60 9.68
N ALA A 179 -15.29 11.65 8.43
CA ALA A 179 -14.60 12.82 7.84
C ALA A 179 -15.52 13.72 6.99
N ALA A 180 -16.78 13.32 6.80
CA ALA A 180 -17.82 14.05 6.07
C ALA A 180 -18.71 14.83 7.02
#